data_19158973e0f3d5c163a81e9299173478
#
_entry.id   19158973e0f3d5c163a81e9299173478
#
_cell.length_a   1.000
_cell.length_b   1.000
_cell.length_c   1.000
_cell.angle_alpha   90.00
_cell.angle_beta   90.00
_cell.angle_gamma   90.00
#
_symmetry.space_group_name_H-M   'P 1'
#
loop_
_entity.id
_entity.type
_entity.pdbx_description
1 polymer ?
#
loop_
_entity_poly.entity_id
_entity_poly.type
_entity_poly.pdbx_seq_one_letter_code
_entity_poly.pdbx_strand_id
1 'polypeptide(L)'
;MKKAVLASAILASLVAGTANAATVYEDDSKSLSIGGRAEARFNISDANKGDDGTGNAFKDKSRARINLKGKAKITDDVTAFGKYEAEISDSSDTTVKSRYVYAGFDTQAGAFSYGKQDSAQVMLTDYTDILATFGGDGVDLVDGNKDKRENNFLYAGEFNNFTVAANYIAENNDAEKDSDSYGIAAQYAFPFGLSLGAGYVNGQDGTDVDANQYNLAASYEFNNFYAGATYASGEKGNTDLTGYELATAFKMDKFIAQAAYNFKQSEEAGIKTDDVDYFVLEGIYKFNKNLRTYAGYLFNQIDGEDDELQVGIRYDF
;
A
#
# COMPACT_ATOMS: atom_id res chain seq x y z
N MET A 1 8.15 7.82 -27.35
CA MET A 1 6.87 8.07 -26.67
C MET A 1 6.79 7.06 -25.54
N LYS A 2 7.21 7.43 -24.32
CA LYS A 2 7.09 6.60 -23.11
C LYS A 2 5.79 6.97 -22.44
N LYS A 3 4.81 6.11 -22.57
CA LYS A 3 3.46 6.28 -22.05
C LYS A 3 3.41 6.02 -20.55
N ALA A 4 2.54 6.74 -19.89
CA ALA A 4 2.19 6.70 -18.47
C ALA A 4 2.30 5.31 -17.81
N VAL A 5 3.09 5.23 -16.76
CA VAL A 5 3.42 3.96 -16.07
C VAL A 5 2.76 3.90 -14.69
N LEU A 6 1.88 4.81 -14.34
CA LEU A 6 1.25 4.82 -13.01
C LEU A 6 -0.21 4.31 -12.97
N ALA A 7 -0.86 4.11 -14.12
CA ALA A 7 -2.25 3.60 -14.14
C ALA A 7 -2.41 2.10 -13.85
N SER A 8 -1.32 1.37 -13.62
CA SER A 8 -1.32 -0.10 -13.58
C SER A 8 -0.87 -0.70 -12.25
N ALA A 9 -0.98 0.00 -11.11
CA ALA A 9 -0.41 -0.51 -9.87
C ALA A 9 -1.03 -1.85 -9.44
N ILE A 10 -2.33 -2.06 -9.57
CA ILE A 10 -2.97 -3.32 -9.22
C ILE A 10 -2.68 -4.40 -10.26
N LEU A 11 -2.89 -4.13 -11.54
CA LEU A 11 -2.53 -5.10 -12.60
C LEU A 11 -1.02 -5.28 -12.70
N ALA A 12 -0.22 -4.23 -12.49
CA ALA A 12 1.23 -4.36 -12.39
C ALA A 12 1.65 -5.14 -11.14
N SER A 13 0.95 -5.05 -10.02
CA SER A 13 1.22 -5.89 -8.84
C SER A 13 0.80 -7.33 -9.05
N LEU A 14 -0.27 -7.58 -9.82
CA LEU A 14 -0.75 -8.91 -10.16
C LEU A 14 0.11 -9.56 -11.26
N VAL A 15 0.50 -8.80 -12.28
CA VAL A 15 1.09 -9.34 -13.52
C VAL A 15 2.57 -8.96 -13.70
N ALA A 16 3.01 -7.76 -13.29
CA ALA A 16 4.39 -7.34 -13.43
C ALA A 16 5.29 -7.91 -12.34
N GLY A 17 6.47 -8.38 -12.73
CA GLY A 17 7.56 -8.65 -11.80
C GLY A 17 7.97 -7.36 -11.09
N THR A 18 8.42 -7.45 -9.84
CA THR A 18 9.21 -6.38 -9.24
C THR A 18 10.38 -6.07 -10.18
N ALA A 19 10.73 -4.81 -10.36
CA ALA A 19 11.74 -4.38 -11.34
C ALA A 19 13.12 -5.06 -11.16
N ASN A 20 13.31 -5.81 -10.06
CA ASN A 20 14.55 -6.50 -9.69
C ASN A 20 14.38 -8.01 -9.47
N ALA A 21 13.18 -8.59 -9.68
CA ALA A 21 13.00 -10.04 -9.56
C ALA A 21 13.74 -10.76 -10.69
N ALA A 22 14.56 -11.75 -10.36
CA ALA A 22 15.21 -12.61 -11.34
C ALA A 22 14.23 -13.66 -11.83
N THR A 23 14.06 -13.78 -13.14
CA THR A 23 13.38 -14.93 -13.74
C THR A 23 14.32 -16.14 -13.62
N VAL A 24 13.93 -17.11 -12.82
CA VAL A 24 14.74 -18.32 -12.56
C VAL A 24 14.34 -19.48 -13.45
N TYR A 25 13.16 -19.41 -14.03
CA TYR A 25 12.68 -20.36 -15.03
C TYR A 25 11.74 -19.65 -16.00
N GLU A 26 11.88 -19.90 -17.29
CA GLU A 26 11.00 -19.42 -18.35
C GLU A 26 11.02 -20.39 -19.53
N ASP A 27 9.85 -20.73 -20.03
CA ASP A 27 9.64 -21.40 -21.31
C ASP A 27 8.47 -20.74 -22.05
N ASP A 28 8.05 -21.29 -23.19
CA ASP A 28 6.99 -20.73 -24.02
C ASP A 28 5.62 -20.63 -23.31
N SER A 29 5.44 -21.34 -22.20
CA SER A 29 4.16 -21.45 -21.49
C SER A 29 4.21 -21.04 -20.03
N LYS A 30 5.38 -20.99 -19.40
CA LYS A 30 5.51 -20.79 -17.93
C LYS A 30 6.68 -19.91 -17.60
N SER A 31 6.53 -19.16 -16.51
CA SER A 31 7.63 -18.43 -15.89
C SER A 31 7.58 -18.49 -14.36
N LEU A 32 8.74 -18.48 -13.73
CA LEU A 32 8.91 -18.34 -12.30
C LEU A 32 9.95 -17.26 -12.02
N SER A 33 9.59 -16.27 -11.24
CA SER A 33 10.48 -15.19 -10.81
C SER A 33 10.64 -15.20 -9.28
N ILE A 34 11.86 -14.95 -8.84
CA ILE A 34 12.20 -14.78 -7.42
C ILE A 34 12.77 -13.38 -7.27
N GLY A 35 12.28 -12.66 -6.28
CA GLY A 35 12.78 -11.34 -5.93
C GLY A 35 12.67 -11.13 -4.43
N GLY A 36 13.18 -10.02 -3.99
CA GLY A 36 13.12 -9.70 -2.57
C GLY A 36 13.89 -8.44 -2.21
N ARG A 37 14.05 -8.21 -0.93
CA ARG A 37 14.86 -7.14 -0.40
C ARG A 37 15.44 -7.46 0.97
N ALA A 38 16.62 -6.93 1.24
CA ALA A 38 17.18 -6.77 2.58
C ALA A 38 17.18 -5.27 2.90
N GLU A 39 16.64 -4.92 4.06
CA GLU A 39 16.47 -3.52 4.47
C GLU A 39 16.92 -3.37 5.92
N ALA A 40 18.10 -2.79 6.11
CA ALA A 40 18.58 -2.39 7.42
C ALA A 40 18.10 -0.96 7.70
N ARG A 41 17.26 -0.79 8.72
CA ARG A 41 16.66 0.50 9.07
C ARG A 41 16.43 0.65 10.55
N PHE A 42 16.49 1.86 11.04
CA PHE A 42 16.21 2.19 12.41
C PHE A 42 15.31 3.43 12.51
N ASN A 43 14.66 3.54 13.64
CA ASN A 43 13.83 4.67 14.03
C ASN A 43 14.38 5.28 15.31
N ILE A 44 14.33 6.59 15.43
CA ILE A 44 14.65 7.37 16.63
C ILE A 44 13.46 8.25 16.94
N SER A 45 12.86 8.01 18.10
CA SER A 45 11.74 8.80 18.63
C SER A 45 11.66 8.60 20.14
N ASP A 46 11.17 9.57 20.85
CA ASP A 46 10.88 9.41 22.26
C ASP A 46 9.71 8.45 22.51
N ALA A 47 8.81 8.28 21.53
CA ALA A 47 7.78 7.24 21.52
C ALA A 47 8.33 5.79 21.60
N ASN A 48 9.62 5.56 21.37
CA ASN A 48 10.25 4.24 21.55
C ASN A 48 10.64 3.95 23.00
N LYS A 49 10.63 4.95 23.88
CA LYS A 49 10.87 4.79 25.32
C LYS A 49 9.66 4.14 25.98
N GLY A 50 9.83 3.56 27.16
CA GLY A 50 8.73 3.05 27.96
C GLY A 50 7.81 4.17 28.47
N ASP A 51 6.61 3.82 28.92
CA ASP A 51 5.60 4.75 29.44
C ASP A 51 6.11 5.64 30.60
N ASP A 52 7.16 5.22 31.29
CA ASP A 52 7.85 5.97 32.33
C ASP A 52 8.92 6.94 31.80
N GLY A 53 9.04 7.08 30.49
CA GLY A 53 10.05 7.89 29.82
C GLY A 53 11.49 7.29 29.87
N THR A 54 11.62 6.09 30.42
CA THR A 54 12.92 5.37 30.48
C THR A 54 13.15 4.51 29.24
N GLY A 55 14.40 4.16 29.00
CA GLY A 55 14.75 3.33 27.86
C GLY A 55 15.46 4.11 26.75
N ASN A 56 15.50 3.51 25.56
CA ASN A 56 16.25 4.05 24.45
C ASN A 56 15.30 4.56 23.34
N ALA A 57 15.54 5.77 22.87
CA ALA A 57 14.82 6.35 21.72
C ALA A 57 15.12 5.60 20.42
N PHE A 58 16.21 4.86 20.34
CA PHE A 58 16.59 4.06 19.17
C PHE A 58 15.83 2.73 19.13
N LYS A 59 15.23 2.42 17.97
CA LYS A 59 14.57 1.13 17.71
C LYS A 59 14.99 0.56 16.36
N ASP A 60 15.50 -0.67 16.36
CA ASP A 60 15.75 -1.40 15.13
C ASP A 60 14.42 -1.78 14.46
N LYS A 61 14.31 -1.49 13.16
CA LYS A 61 13.16 -1.79 12.30
C LYS A 61 13.60 -2.61 11.07
N SER A 62 14.79 -3.24 11.12
CA SER A 62 15.34 -4.01 10.01
C SER A 62 14.43 -5.16 9.61
N ARG A 63 14.40 -5.45 8.31
CA ARG A 63 13.54 -6.50 7.75
C ARG A 63 14.09 -7.05 6.44
N ALA A 64 13.70 -8.26 6.11
CA ALA A 64 13.93 -8.86 4.81
C ALA A 64 12.60 -9.31 4.21
N ARG A 65 12.48 -9.29 2.88
CA ARG A 65 11.35 -9.88 2.15
C ARG A 65 11.85 -10.79 1.07
N ILE A 66 11.08 -11.85 0.83
CA ILE A 66 11.22 -12.70 -0.34
C ILE A 66 9.88 -12.81 -1.03
N ASN A 67 9.86 -12.75 -2.35
CA ASN A 67 8.65 -12.96 -3.14
C ASN A 67 8.91 -13.96 -4.27
N LEU A 68 7.89 -14.77 -4.53
CA LEU A 68 7.82 -15.72 -5.62
C LEU A 68 6.62 -15.34 -6.49
N LYS A 69 6.82 -15.29 -7.80
CA LYS A 69 5.73 -15.05 -8.78
C LYS A 69 5.81 -16.09 -9.86
N GLY A 70 4.70 -16.76 -10.12
CA GLY A 70 4.56 -17.75 -11.19
C GLY A 70 3.48 -17.35 -12.17
N LYS A 71 3.69 -17.67 -13.44
CA LYS A 71 2.69 -17.59 -14.51
C LYS A 71 2.69 -18.88 -15.32
N ALA A 72 1.51 -19.29 -15.80
CA ALA A 72 1.38 -20.41 -16.71
C ALA A 72 0.26 -20.13 -17.72
N LYS A 73 0.58 -20.17 -19.02
CA LYS A 73 -0.38 -20.07 -20.09
C LYS A 73 -1.24 -21.35 -20.11
N ILE A 74 -2.56 -21.19 -20.00
CA ILE A 74 -3.51 -22.30 -20.07
C ILE A 74 -4.06 -22.41 -21.48
N THR A 75 -4.46 -21.30 -22.06
CA THR A 75 -4.88 -21.14 -23.46
C THR A 75 -4.24 -19.87 -24.03
N ASP A 76 -4.54 -19.52 -25.28
CA ASP A 76 -4.08 -18.24 -25.86
C ASP A 76 -4.65 -17.03 -25.16
N ASP A 77 -5.84 -17.14 -24.55
CA ASP A 77 -6.57 -16.05 -23.91
C ASP A 77 -6.58 -16.14 -22.38
N VAL A 78 -6.00 -17.19 -21.77
CA VAL A 78 -6.05 -17.41 -20.33
C VAL A 78 -4.67 -17.77 -19.80
N THR A 79 -4.19 -16.96 -18.85
CA THR A 79 -2.95 -17.19 -18.11
C THR A 79 -3.25 -17.34 -16.62
N ALA A 80 -2.86 -18.46 -16.03
CA ALA A 80 -2.86 -18.62 -14.57
C ALA A 80 -1.66 -17.87 -13.98
N PHE A 81 -1.84 -17.31 -12.76
CA PHE A 81 -0.75 -16.68 -12.01
C PHE A 81 -0.87 -16.97 -10.51
N GLY A 82 0.24 -16.80 -9.81
CA GLY A 82 0.27 -16.85 -8.35
C GLY A 82 1.41 -16.01 -7.78
N LYS A 83 1.20 -15.50 -6.57
CA LYS A 83 2.20 -14.74 -5.80
C LYS A 83 2.25 -15.23 -4.36
N TYR A 84 3.47 -15.38 -3.88
CA TYR A 84 3.78 -15.50 -2.46
C TYR A 84 4.79 -14.44 -2.06
N GLU A 85 4.56 -13.74 -0.95
CA GLU A 85 5.52 -12.81 -0.36
C GLU A 85 5.54 -12.99 1.16
N ALA A 86 6.73 -13.18 1.70
CA ALA A 86 6.96 -13.26 3.14
C ALA A 86 7.90 -12.15 3.59
N GLU A 87 7.67 -11.65 4.81
CA GLU A 87 8.54 -10.71 5.51
C GLU A 87 9.07 -11.35 6.80
N ILE A 88 10.35 -11.17 7.03
CA ILE A 88 11.05 -11.53 8.26
C ILE A 88 11.57 -10.23 8.85
N SER A 89 11.12 -9.87 10.04
CA SER A 89 11.64 -8.71 10.80
C SER A 89 12.61 -9.21 11.86
N ASP A 90 13.68 -8.43 12.09
CA ASP A 90 14.71 -8.69 13.11
C ASP A 90 14.25 -8.08 14.47
N SER A 91 13.01 -8.31 14.85
CA SER A 91 12.52 -8.02 16.18
C SER A 91 12.62 -9.28 17.05
N SER A 92 12.57 -9.13 18.37
CA SER A 92 12.68 -10.23 19.36
C SER A 92 11.76 -11.44 19.12
N ASP A 93 10.76 -11.29 18.26
CA ASP A 93 9.92 -12.35 17.72
C ASP A 93 10.27 -12.59 16.26
N THR A 94 11.13 -13.56 15.99
CA THR A 94 11.53 -13.99 14.64
C THR A 94 10.35 -14.72 13.97
N THR A 95 9.29 -14.01 13.66
CA THR A 95 8.13 -14.56 12.95
C THR A 95 8.19 -14.25 11.47
N VAL A 96 8.02 -15.29 10.65
CA VAL A 96 7.80 -15.11 9.22
C VAL A 96 6.33 -14.72 9.02
N LYS A 97 6.09 -13.50 8.53
CA LYS A 97 4.74 -13.02 8.22
C LYS A 97 4.46 -13.14 6.73
N SER A 98 3.42 -13.90 6.35
CA SER A 98 2.92 -13.89 4.98
C SER A 98 2.27 -12.54 4.68
N ARG A 99 2.76 -11.85 3.64
CA ARG A 99 2.21 -10.57 3.17
C ARG A 99 1.19 -10.79 2.06
N TYR A 100 1.56 -11.63 1.08
CA TYR A 100 0.72 -11.98 -0.05
C TYR A 100 0.73 -13.49 -0.27
N VAL A 101 -0.43 -14.08 -0.42
CA VAL A 101 -0.63 -15.48 -0.80
C VAL A 101 -1.90 -15.55 -1.64
N TYR A 102 -1.76 -15.46 -2.95
CA TYR A 102 -2.93 -15.52 -3.84
C TYR A 102 -2.60 -16.17 -5.19
N ALA A 103 -3.64 -16.67 -5.83
CA ALA A 103 -3.57 -17.18 -7.19
C ALA A 103 -4.84 -16.82 -7.97
N GLY A 104 -4.74 -16.84 -9.30
CA GLY A 104 -5.85 -16.44 -10.15
C GLY A 104 -5.62 -16.70 -11.63
N PHE A 105 -6.50 -16.11 -12.42
CA PHE A 105 -6.50 -16.16 -13.87
C PHE A 105 -6.56 -14.75 -14.44
N ASP A 106 -5.71 -14.50 -15.42
CA ASP A 106 -5.73 -13.30 -16.25
C ASP A 106 -6.35 -13.66 -17.60
N THR A 107 -7.33 -12.88 -18.04
CA THR A 107 -8.11 -13.07 -19.26
C THR A 107 -8.24 -11.75 -20.02
N GLN A 108 -8.77 -11.77 -21.24
CA GLN A 108 -9.08 -10.55 -22.00
C GLN A 108 -10.11 -9.64 -21.29
N ALA A 109 -10.94 -10.18 -20.40
CA ALA A 109 -11.93 -9.44 -19.62
C ALA A 109 -11.40 -8.92 -18.28
N GLY A 110 -10.12 -9.18 -17.95
CA GLY A 110 -9.47 -8.83 -16.69
C GLY A 110 -9.03 -10.05 -15.88
N ALA A 111 -8.41 -9.78 -14.75
CA ALA A 111 -7.85 -10.76 -13.84
C ALA A 111 -8.80 -11.06 -12.67
N PHE A 112 -8.93 -12.32 -12.33
CA PHE A 112 -9.67 -12.83 -11.16
C PHE A 112 -8.70 -13.56 -10.25
N SER A 113 -8.70 -13.24 -8.97
CA SER A 113 -7.81 -13.89 -8.00
C SER A 113 -8.49 -14.10 -6.65
N TYR A 114 -7.93 -15.03 -5.87
CA TYR A 114 -8.34 -15.31 -4.50
C TYR A 114 -7.11 -15.50 -3.61
N GLY A 115 -7.22 -15.00 -2.38
CA GLY A 115 -6.23 -15.19 -1.32
C GLY A 115 -5.90 -13.89 -0.58
N LYS A 116 -4.75 -13.88 0.10
CA LYS A 116 -4.26 -12.70 0.83
C LYS A 116 -3.67 -11.71 -0.15
N GLN A 117 -4.37 -10.61 -0.39
CA GLN A 117 -4.02 -9.58 -1.37
C GLN A 117 -4.66 -8.24 -1.02
N ASP A 118 -4.30 -7.19 -1.75
CA ASP A 118 -4.82 -5.85 -1.53
C ASP A 118 -6.32 -5.77 -1.85
N SER A 119 -7.05 -4.91 -1.13
CA SER A 119 -8.43 -4.56 -1.49
C SER A 119 -8.46 -3.69 -2.75
N ALA A 120 -9.64 -3.53 -3.34
CA ALA A 120 -9.83 -2.66 -4.51
C ALA A 120 -9.43 -1.20 -4.24
N GLN A 121 -9.55 -0.74 -2.99
CA GLN A 121 -9.30 0.64 -2.58
C GLN A 121 -7.81 1.01 -2.60
N VAL A 122 -6.91 0.03 -2.46
CA VAL A 122 -5.45 0.27 -2.46
C VAL A 122 -4.99 0.94 -3.76
N MET A 123 -5.69 0.71 -4.88
CA MET A 123 -5.46 1.45 -6.12
C MET A 123 -5.54 2.97 -5.95
N LEU A 124 -6.33 3.45 -5.00
CA LEU A 124 -6.56 4.88 -4.73
C LEU A 124 -5.64 5.40 -3.63
N THR A 125 -5.40 4.62 -2.57
CA THR A 125 -4.51 5.00 -1.47
C THR A 125 -3.05 5.05 -1.91
N ASP A 126 -2.64 4.24 -2.88
CA ASP A 126 -1.31 4.27 -3.52
C ASP A 126 -0.96 5.63 -4.17
N TYR A 127 -1.94 6.53 -4.37
CA TYR A 127 -1.66 7.86 -4.91
C TYR A 127 -0.86 8.73 -3.93
N THR A 128 -0.97 8.46 -2.65
CA THR A 128 -0.30 9.21 -1.58
C THR A 128 0.69 8.38 -0.77
N ASP A 129 0.60 7.04 -0.79
CA ASP A 129 1.56 6.14 -0.14
C ASP A 129 2.83 5.94 -1.00
N ILE A 130 3.63 7.00 -1.12
CA ILE A 130 4.83 7.03 -1.97
C ILE A 130 6.14 7.02 -1.19
N LEU A 131 6.12 7.21 0.14
CA LEU A 131 7.30 7.33 0.97
C LEU A 131 7.88 5.95 1.35
N ALA A 132 9.17 5.91 1.65
CA ALA A 132 9.84 4.70 2.13
C ALA A 132 9.76 4.55 3.66
N THR A 133 9.51 5.65 4.38
CA THR A 133 9.57 5.72 5.85
C THR A 133 8.18 5.71 6.48
N PHE A 134 7.41 6.75 6.32
CA PHE A 134 6.11 7.01 6.96
C PHE A 134 5.05 7.30 5.91
N GLY A 135 3.78 7.39 6.29
CA GLY A 135 2.65 7.73 5.42
C GLY A 135 1.69 6.57 5.20
N GLY A 136 0.54 6.86 4.57
CA GLY A 136 -0.52 5.90 4.31
C GLY A 136 -1.46 5.66 5.49
N ASP A 137 -1.43 6.51 6.53
CA ASP A 137 -2.22 6.33 7.75
C ASP A 137 -3.51 7.19 7.78
N GLY A 138 -3.59 8.20 6.91
CA GLY A 138 -4.67 9.20 6.94
C GLY A 138 -5.98 8.68 6.35
N VAL A 139 -5.95 7.81 5.34
CA VAL A 139 -7.15 7.38 4.60
C VAL A 139 -7.53 5.91 4.83
N ASP A 140 -6.83 5.21 5.70
CA ASP A 140 -7.15 3.86 6.15
C ASP A 140 -8.19 3.91 7.29
N LEU A 141 -9.46 4.20 6.97
CA LEU A 141 -10.50 4.42 7.97
C LEU A 141 -11.15 3.11 8.43
N VAL A 142 -11.36 2.16 7.51
CA VAL A 142 -12.03 0.89 7.81
C VAL A 142 -11.23 -0.29 7.25
N ASP A 143 -11.39 -1.46 7.86
CA ASP A 143 -10.61 -2.65 7.51
C ASP A 143 -10.77 -3.13 6.06
N GLY A 144 -11.95 -2.99 5.49
CA GLY A 144 -12.21 -3.34 4.09
C GLY A 144 -11.44 -2.50 3.07
N ASN A 145 -10.89 -1.36 3.49
CA ASN A 145 -10.08 -0.47 2.64
C ASN A 145 -8.59 -0.83 2.59
N LYS A 146 -8.11 -1.69 3.48
CA LYS A 146 -6.68 -1.93 3.71
C LYS A 146 -6.03 -2.85 2.69
N ASP A 147 -4.71 -2.85 2.73
CA ASP A 147 -3.85 -3.76 1.99
C ASP A 147 -3.81 -5.17 2.65
N LYS A 148 -3.37 -6.17 1.90
CA LYS A 148 -3.06 -7.54 2.37
C LYS A 148 -4.20 -8.23 3.14
N ARG A 149 -5.44 -8.02 2.68
CA ARG A 149 -6.63 -8.65 3.26
C ARG A 149 -6.68 -10.14 2.91
N GLU A 150 -6.95 -10.97 3.92
CA GLU A 150 -7.18 -12.41 3.78
C GLU A 150 -8.58 -12.69 3.22
N ASN A 151 -8.82 -13.91 2.72
CA ASN A 151 -10.11 -14.35 2.16
C ASN A 151 -10.68 -13.43 1.06
N ASN A 152 -9.81 -12.75 0.33
CA ASN A 152 -10.17 -11.70 -0.61
C ASN A 152 -10.32 -12.27 -2.03
N PHE A 153 -11.53 -12.19 -2.58
CA PHE A 153 -11.85 -12.42 -3.99
C PHE A 153 -11.72 -11.08 -4.70
N LEU A 154 -10.81 -10.96 -5.65
CA LEU A 154 -10.54 -9.72 -6.36
C LEU A 154 -10.72 -9.90 -7.87
N TYR A 155 -11.43 -8.99 -8.49
CA TYR A 155 -11.41 -8.71 -9.91
C TYR A 155 -10.65 -7.41 -10.18
N ALA A 156 -9.78 -7.39 -11.19
CA ALA A 156 -9.12 -6.19 -11.68
C ALA A 156 -9.10 -6.18 -13.21
N GLY A 157 -9.54 -5.09 -13.82
CA GLY A 157 -9.60 -4.93 -15.27
C GLY A 157 -9.03 -3.58 -15.72
N GLU A 158 -8.32 -3.58 -16.85
CA GLU A 158 -7.78 -2.38 -17.48
C GLU A 158 -8.33 -2.26 -18.90
N PHE A 159 -8.99 -1.15 -19.18
CA PHE A 159 -9.67 -0.86 -20.44
C PHE A 159 -9.17 0.48 -20.99
N ASN A 160 -8.13 0.46 -21.81
CA ASN A 160 -7.38 1.64 -22.26
C ASN A 160 -6.80 2.45 -21.09
N ASN A 161 -7.39 3.61 -20.80
CA ASN A 161 -6.97 4.50 -19.73
C ASN A 161 -7.84 4.38 -18.45
N PHE A 162 -8.79 3.45 -18.45
CA PHE A 162 -9.69 3.20 -17.34
C PHE A 162 -9.32 1.88 -16.66
N THR A 163 -9.11 1.91 -15.37
CA THR A 163 -8.87 0.73 -14.52
C THR A 163 -10.00 0.61 -13.52
N VAL A 164 -10.50 -0.59 -13.32
CA VAL A 164 -11.50 -0.92 -12.31
C VAL A 164 -11.05 -2.11 -11.49
N ALA A 165 -11.31 -2.08 -10.20
CA ALA A 165 -11.15 -3.22 -9.31
C ALA A 165 -12.41 -3.38 -8.46
N ALA A 166 -12.79 -4.62 -8.18
CA ALA A 166 -13.89 -4.96 -7.27
C ALA A 166 -13.48 -6.16 -6.43
N ASN A 167 -13.79 -6.15 -5.16
CA ASN A 167 -13.45 -7.26 -4.27
C ASN A 167 -14.57 -7.60 -3.30
N TYR A 168 -14.54 -8.85 -2.84
CA TYR A 168 -15.29 -9.34 -1.71
C TYR A 168 -14.34 -10.05 -0.75
N ILE A 169 -14.33 -9.61 0.49
CA ILE A 169 -13.60 -10.24 1.59
C ILE A 169 -14.61 -11.06 2.35
N ALA A 170 -14.41 -12.37 2.39
CA ALA A 170 -15.30 -13.27 3.11
C ALA A 170 -14.94 -13.29 4.60
N GLU A 171 -15.98 -13.34 5.42
CA GLU A 171 -15.88 -13.56 6.86
C GLU A 171 -15.01 -14.77 7.19
N ASN A 172 -14.29 -14.71 8.30
CA ASN A 172 -13.47 -15.79 8.80
C ASN A 172 -13.96 -16.15 10.22
N ASN A 173 -14.01 -17.43 10.57
CA ASN A 173 -14.40 -17.92 11.91
C ASN A 173 -13.40 -17.56 13.03
N ASP A 174 -12.48 -16.63 12.79
CA ASP A 174 -11.55 -16.08 13.78
C ASP A 174 -12.19 -14.80 14.34
N ALA A 175 -12.71 -14.85 15.57
CA ALA A 175 -13.47 -13.79 16.20
C ALA A 175 -12.74 -12.41 16.29
N GLU A 176 -11.41 -12.40 16.13
CA GLU A 176 -10.63 -11.15 16.03
C GLU A 176 -10.61 -10.55 14.61
N LYS A 177 -11.08 -11.31 13.61
CA LYS A 177 -11.01 -10.93 12.18
C LYS A 177 -12.36 -11.11 11.48
N ASP A 178 -13.42 -11.15 12.24
CA ASP A 178 -14.78 -11.41 11.79
C ASP A 178 -15.33 -10.16 11.11
N SER A 179 -14.95 -9.97 9.85
CA SER A 179 -15.41 -8.84 9.04
C SER A 179 -15.50 -9.27 7.58
N ASP A 180 -16.72 -9.31 7.07
CA ASP A 180 -16.91 -9.37 5.63
C ASP A 180 -17.04 -7.97 5.05
N SER A 181 -16.59 -7.79 3.84
CA SER A 181 -16.75 -6.51 3.14
C SER A 181 -16.70 -6.68 1.64
N TYR A 182 -17.30 -5.75 0.94
CA TYR A 182 -17.16 -5.62 -0.51
C TYR A 182 -16.73 -4.20 -0.88
N GLY A 183 -15.89 -4.12 -1.90
CA GLY A 183 -15.36 -2.84 -2.37
C GLY A 183 -15.35 -2.76 -3.89
N ILE A 184 -15.44 -1.54 -4.38
CA ILE A 184 -15.22 -1.21 -5.78
C ILE A 184 -14.41 0.08 -5.87
N ALA A 185 -13.46 0.11 -6.80
CA ALA A 185 -12.68 1.30 -7.10
C ALA A 185 -12.45 1.41 -8.60
N ALA A 186 -12.38 2.62 -9.10
CA ALA A 186 -12.08 2.91 -10.49
C ALA A 186 -11.19 4.14 -10.60
N GLN A 187 -10.32 4.14 -11.62
CA GLN A 187 -9.48 5.29 -11.96
C GLN A 187 -9.43 5.52 -13.45
N TYR A 188 -9.20 6.77 -13.83
CA TYR A 188 -8.97 7.17 -15.21
C TYR A 188 -7.68 7.98 -15.32
N ALA A 189 -6.76 7.54 -16.17
CA ALA A 189 -5.49 8.20 -16.43
C ALA A 189 -5.59 9.02 -17.72
N PHE A 190 -5.53 10.34 -17.60
CA PHE A 190 -5.52 11.24 -18.74
C PHE A 190 -4.16 11.27 -19.43
N PRO A 191 -4.08 11.42 -20.76
CA PRO A 191 -2.80 11.40 -21.49
C PRO A 191 -1.83 12.51 -21.13
N PHE A 192 -2.28 13.56 -20.44
CA PHE A 192 -1.47 14.71 -20.03
C PHE A 192 -0.91 14.60 -18.60
N GLY A 193 -1.04 13.42 -17.96
CA GLY A 193 -0.43 13.13 -16.67
C GLY A 193 -1.34 13.27 -15.45
N LEU A 194 -2.60 13.72 -15.61
CA LEU A 194 -3.61 13.68 -14.54
C LEU A 194 -4.19 12.28 -14.43
N SER A 195 -4.39 11.80 -13.21
CA SER A 195 -5.21 10.62 -12.91
C SER A 195 -6.25 11.00 -11.86
N LEU A 196 -7.47 10.51 -12.03
CA LEU A 196 -8.56 10.68 -11.07
C LEU A 196 -9.14 9.32 -10.73
N GLY A 197 -9.48 9.11 -9.46
CA GLY A 197 -10.06 7.87 -9.00
C GLY A 197 -11.13 8.08 -7.93
N ALA A 198 -12.04 7.11 -7.84
CA ALA A 198 -13.07 7.04 -6.82
C ALA A 198 -13.34 5.59 -6.44
N GLY A 199 -13.72 5.36 -5.19
CA GLY A 199 -14.04 4.04 -4.67
C GLY A 199 -14.98 4.07 -3.49
N TYR A 200 -15.56 2.91 -3.21
CA TYR A 200 -16.45 2.68 -2.10
C TYR A 200 -16.24 1.29 -1.53
N VAL A 201 -16.27 1.17 -0.23
CA VAL A 201 -16.27 -0.09 0.50
C VAL A 201 -17.38 -0.06 1.54
N ASN A 202 -18.01 -1.21 1.76
CA ASN A 202 -19.00 -1.42 2.80
C ASN A 202 -18.89 -2.86 3.31
N GLY A 203 -19.16 -3.03 4.58
CA GLY A 203 -19.14 -4.33 5.28
C GLY A 203 -19.09 -4.14 6.78
N GLN A 204 -18.38 -5.04 7.44
CA GLN A 204 -18.16 -4.99 8.87
C GLN A 204 -16.69 -4.75 9.20
N ASP A 205 -16.43 -4.13 10.34
CA ASP A 205 -15.09 -3.87 10.88
C ASP A 205 -15.03 -4.37 12.32
N GLY A 206 -14.78 -5.66 12.48
CA GLY A 206 -14.96 -6.42 13.71
C GLY A 206 -16.35 -7.03 13.82
N THR A 207 -16.61 -7.76 14.90
CA THR A 207 -17.86 -8.49 15.11
C THR A 207 -19.05 -7.55 15.22
N ASP A 208 -20.00 -7.66 14.30
CA ASP A 208 -21.27 -6.90 14.28
C ASP A 208 -21.13 -5.36 14.26
N VAL A 209 -19.98 -4.82 13.77
CA VAL A 209 -19.80 -3.37 13.61
C VAL A 209 -19.87 -3.00 12.15
N ASP A 210 -20.99 -2.44 11.71
CA ASP A 210 -21.13 -1.97 10.33
C ASP A 210 -20.11 -0.86 10.04
N ALA A 211 -19.50 -0.92 8.84
CA ALA A 211 -18.51 0.04 8.42
C ALA A 211 -18.62 0.34 6.93
N ASN A 212 -18.44 1.59 6.57
CA ASN A 212 -18.35 2.00 5.17
C ASN A 212 -17.32 3.10 4.98
N GLN A 213 -16.82 3.21 3.76
CA GLN A 213 -15.89 4.29 3.39
C GLN A 213 -16.00 4.55 1.90
N TYR A 214 -15.95 5.81 1.50
CA TYR A 214 -15.68 6.21 0.13
C TYR A 214 -14.35 6.96 0.04
N ASN A 215 -13.66 6.77 -1.10
CA ASN A 215 -12.38 7.39 -1.41
C ASN A 215 -12.48 8.21 -2.69
N LEU A 216 -11.83 9.37 -2.68
CA LEU A 216 -11.56 10.15 -3.88
C LEU A 216 -10.05 10.37 -3.97
N ALA A 217 -9.47 10.15 -5.15
CA ALA A 217 -8.05 10.31 -5.36
C ALA A 217 -7.75 11.09 -6.64
N ALA A 218 -6.70 11.89 -6.60
CA ALA A 218 -6.18 12.61 -7.76
C ALA A 218 -4.67 12.61 -7.73
N SER A 219 -4.01 12.44 -8.88
CA SER A 219 -2.56 12.64 -8.99
C SER A 219 -2.21 13.34 -10.29
N TYR A 220 -1.08 14.03 -10.27
CA TYR A 220 -0.52 14.68 -11.44
C TYR A 220 0.97 14.40 -11.56
N GLU A 221 1.37 13.90 -12.72
CA GLU A 221 2.77 13.63 -13.04
C GLU A 221 3.20 14.51 -14.22
N PHE A 222 4.24 15.31 -14.01
CA PHE A 222 4.82 16.16 -15.04
C PHE A 222 6.35 16.18 -14.94
N ASN A 223 7.03 15.67 -15.97
CA ASN A 223 8.48 15.54 -16.02
C ASN A 223 9.02 14.74 -14.79
N ASN A 224 9.71 15.46 -13.89
CA ASN A 224 10.32 14.90 -12.69
C ASN A 224 9.47 15.13 -11.43
N PHE A 225 8.33 15.79 -11.56
CA PHE A 225 7.44 16.14 -10.46
C PHE A 225 6.24 15.22 -10.40
N TYR A 226 5.87 14.82 -9.20
CA TYR A 226 4.65 14.10 -8.86
C TYR A 226 3.92 14.81 -7.73
N ALA A 227 2.61 14.88 -7.80
CA ALA A 227 1.74 15.27 -6.70
C ALA A 227 0.53 14.33 -6.66
N GLY A 228 0.17 13.89 -5.47
CA GLY A 228 -1.00 13.05 -5.18
C GLY A 228 -1.84 13.63 -4.04
N ALA A 229 -3.13 13.38 -4.08
CA ALA A 229 -4.08 13.71 -3.03
C ALA A 229 -5.13 12.60 -2.93
N THR A 230 -5.46 12.20 -1.71
CA THR A 230 -6.52 11.24 -1.40
C THR A 230 -7.39 11.80 -0.28
N TYR A 231 -8.70 11.69 -0.44
CA TYR A 231 -9.69 12.02 0.57
C TYR A 231 -10.55 10.79 0.83
N ALA A 232 -10.80 10.52 2.10
CA ALA A 232 -11.68 9.45 2.56
C ALA A 232 -12.68 9.98 3.58
N SER A 233 -13.90 9.45 3.54
CA SER A 233 -14.89 9.64 4.59
C SER A 233 -15.76 8.41 4.70
N GLY A 234 -16.21 8.09 5.91
CA GLY A 234 -16.98 6.90 6.18
C GLY A 234 -17.46 6.85 7.63
N GLU A 235 -18.00 5.70 7.97
CA GLU A 235 -18.57 5.43 9.29
C GLU A 235 -18.11 4.05 9.78
N LYS A 236 -17.91 3.94 11.09
CA LYS A 236 -17.67 2.67 11.79
C LYS A 236 -18.53 2.63 13.04
N GLY A 237 -19.60 1.84 13.02
CA GLY A 237 -20.61 1.85 14.06
C GLY A 237 -21.25 3.24 14.19
N ASN A 238 -21.06 3.88 15.35
CA ASN A 238 -21.56 5.22 15.62
C ASN A 238 -20.49 6.33 15.48
N THR A 239 -19.35 6.01 14.91
CA THR A 239 -18.22 6.93 14.75
C THR A 239 -18.12 7.39 13.29
N ASP A 240 -18.22 8.68 13.04
CA ASP A 240 -17.92 9.29 11.76
C ASP A 240 -16.41 9.42 11.58
N LEU A 241 -15.90 9.05 10.41
CA LEU A 241 -14.47 9.04 10.10
C LEU A 241 -14.20 9.94 8.89
N THR A 242 -13.16 10.75 8.98
CA THR A 242 -12.69 11.58 7.87
C THR A 242 -11.18 11.55 7.80
N GLY A 243 -10.64 11.42 6.60
CA GLY A 243 -9.20 11.44 6.40
C GLY A 243 -8.81 12.05 5.07
N TYR A 244 -7.60 12.59 5.01
CA TYR A 244 -7.01 13.03 3.74
C TYR A 244 -5.48 12.97 3.80
N GLU A 245 -4.92 12.77 2.64
CA GLU A 245 -3.48 12.74 2.44
C GLU A 245 -3.08 13.58 1.24
N LEU A 246 -1.92 14.19 1.36
CA LEU A 246 -1.25 14.88 0.26
C LEU A 246 0.18 14.35 0.16
N ALA A 247 0.63 14.08 -1.05
CA ALA A 247 2.00 13.62 -1.26
C ALA A 247 2.63 14.29 -2.48
N THR A 248 3.93 14.50 -2.44
CA THR A 248 4.69 15.06 -3.57
C THR A 248 6.07 14.43 -3.65
N ALA A 249 6.59 14.32 -4.86
CA ALA A 249 7.95 13.86 -5.11
C ALA A 249 8.60 14.67 -6.24
N PHE A 250 9.90 14.96 -6.08
CA PHE A 250 10.73 15.55 -7.12
C PHE A 250 11.99 14.72 -7.34
N LYS A 251 12.20 14.24 -8.57
CA LYS A 251 13.32 13.37 -8.96
C LYS A 251 14.44 14.20 -9.57
N MET A 252 15.64 14.10 -8.99
CA MET A 252 16.86 14.76 -9.43
C MET A 252 17.95 13.72 -9.68
N ASP A 253 18.03 13.17 -10.88
CA ASP A 253 18.93 12.05 -11.23
C ASP A 253 18.82 10.88 -10.23
N LYS A 254 19.78 10.71 -9.33
CA LYS A 254 19.82 9.67 -8.30
C LYS A 254 19.13 10.03 -7.00
N PHE A 255 18.81 11.31 -6.80
CA PHE A 255 18.16 11.80 -5.59
C PHE A 255 16.66 12.01 -5.83
N ILE A 256 15.84 11.64 -4.84
CA ILE A 256 14.40 11.93 -4.82
C ILE A 256 14.11 12.65 -3.50
N ALA A 257 13.53 13.85 -3.59
CA ALA A 257 12.94 14.52 -2.45
C ALA A 257 11.44 14.25 -2.44
N GLN A 258 10.90 13.90 -1.28
CA GLN A 258 9.49 13.60 -1.09
C GLN A 258 8.94 14.31 0.15
N ALA A 259 7.65 14.62 0.12
CA ALA A 259 6.92 15.12 1.28
C ALA A 259 5.51 14.52 1.27
N ALA A 260 4.96 14.29 2.44
CA ALA A 260 3.57 13.90 2.62
C ALA A 260 2.96 14.57 3.84
N TYR A 261 1.65 14.76 3.80
CA TYR A 261 0.83 15.16 4.92
C TYR A 261 -0.31 14.15 5.09
N ASN A 262 -0.54 13.71 6.32
CA ASN A 262 -1.54 12.69 6.67
C ASN A 262 -2.42 13.24 7.80
N PHE A 263 -3.72 13.15 7.60
CA PHE A 263 -4.72 13.56 8.59
C PHE A 263 -5.85 12.55 8.66
N LYS A 264 -6.23 12.19 9.89
CA LYS A 264 -7.42 11.40 10.20
C LYS A 264 -8.08 11.88 11.46
N GLN A 265 -9.40 12.03 11.42
CA GLN A 265 -10.24 12.46 12.52
C GLN A 265 -11.41 11.51 12.70
N SER A 266 -11.71 11.16 13.93
CA SER A 266 -12.93 10.47 14.34
C SER A 266 -13.86 11.43 15.07
N GLU A 267 -15.18 11.25 14.89
CA GLU A 267 -16.22 11.99 15.62
C GLU A 267 -17.23 10.99 16.18
N GLU A 268 -17.35 10.95 17.51
CA GLU A 268 -18.34 10.13 18.22
C GLU A 268 -19.13 10.98 19.22
N ALA A 269 -20.45 10.92 19.15
CA ALA A 269 -21.36 11.71 20.00
C ALA A 269 -21.07 13.24 19.98
N GLY A 270 -20.58 13.76 18.84
CA GLY A 270 -20.23 15.17 18.67
C GLY A 270 -18.86 15.57 19.22
N ILE A 271 -18.07 14.61 19.68
CA ILE A 271 -16.70 14.83 20.14
C ILE A 271 -15.74 14.43 19.01
N LYS A 272 -14.90 15.36 18.59
CA LYS A 272 -13.87 15.16 17.56
C LYS A 272 -12.54 14.84 18.20
N THR A 273 -11.86 13.84 17.62
CA THR A 273 -10.50 13.45 18.00
C THR A 273 -9.65 13.35 16.74
N ASP A 274 -8.52 14.04 16.71
CA ASP A 274 -7.54 13.89 15.65
C ASP A 274 -6.69 12.66 15.95
N ASP A 275 -6.90 11.59 15.16
CA ASP A 275 -6.24 10.29 15.33
C ASP A 275 -4.87 10.27 14.63
N VAL A 276 -4.72 11.06 13.58
CA VAL A 276 -3.49 11.24 12.79
C VAL A 276 -3.42 12.68 12.34
N ASP A 277 -2.33 13.34 12.65
CA ASP A 277 -2.02 14.68 12.13
C ASP A 277 -0.50 14.86 12.10
N TYR A 278 0.11 14.64 10.93
CA TYR A 278 1.54 14.81 10.77
C TYR A 278 1.94 15.12 9.34
N PHE A 279 3.10 15.71 9.17
CA PHE A 279 3.75 15.78 7.87
C PHE A 279 5.14 15.13 7.88
N VAL A 280 5.60 14.70 6.72
CA VAL A 280 6.87 14.01 6.54
C VAL A 280 7.69 14.70 5.45
N LEU A 281 8.99 14.82 5.71
CA LEU A 281 10.00 15.13 4.69
C LEU A 281 10.93 13.94 4.54
N GLU A 282 11.14 13.48 3.31
CA GLU A 282 11.98 12.32 3.02
C GLU A 282 12.94 12.59 1.86
N GLY A 283 14.16 12.09 1.99
CA GLY A 283 15.15 12.04 0.92
C GLY A 283 15.59 10.61 0.63
N ILE A 284 15.61 10.24 -0.66
CA ILE A 284 16.10 8.95 -1.14
C ILE A 284 17.29 9.16 -2.06
N TYR A 285 18.38 8.44 -1.86
CA TYR A 285 19.50 8.38 -2.80
C TYR A 285 19.65 6.98 -3.39
N LYS A 286 19.56 6.85 -4.72
CA LYS A 286 19.72 5.61 -5.46
C LYS A 286 21.15 5.47 -5.96
N PHE A 287 21.94 4.58 -5.36
CA PHE A 287 23.29 4.25 -5.85
C PHE A 287 23.22 3.61 -7.24
N ASN A 288 22.29 2.68 -7.39
CA ASN A 288 21.95 2.00 -8.64
C ASN A 288 20.49 1.48 -8.59
N LYS A 289 20.10 0.61 -9.53
CA LYS A 289 18.74 0.03 -9.57
C LYS A 289 18.41 -0.88 -8.38
N ASN A 290 19.42 -1.42 -7.70
CA ASN A 290 19.27 -2.40 -6.62
C ASN A 290 19.48 -1.80 -5.23
N LEU A 291 20.34 -0.77 -5.08
CA LEU A 291 20.75 -0.23 -3.79
C LEU A 291 20.32 1.23 -3.65
N ARG A 292 19.62 1.51 -2.56
CA ARG A 292 19.23 2.86 -2.15
C ARG A 292 19.42 3.07 -0.66
N THR A 293 19.59 4.31 -0.24
CA THR A 293 19.45 4.77 1.14
C THR A 293 18.37 5.84 1.21
N TYR A 294 17.77 5.99 2.37
CA TYR A 294 16.74 6.98 2.60
C TYR A 294 16.76 7.47 4.05
N ALA A 295 16.25 8.67 4.25
CA ALA A 295 15.98 9.24 5.55
C ALA A 295 14.70 10.06 5.49
N GLY A 296 13.80 9.87 6.43
CA GLY A 296 12.55 10.59 6.58
C GLY A 296 12.36 11.06 8.02
N TYR A 297 11.83 12.26 8.16
CA TYR A 297 11.48 12.87 9.45
C TYR A 297 9.98 13.16 9.46
N LEU A 298 9.29 12.62 10.45
CA LEU A 298 7.89 12.84 10.73
C LEU A 298 7.79 13.93 11.80
N PHE A 299 7.06 14.98 11.48
CA PHE A 299 6.70 16.08 12.39
C PHE A 299 5.27 15.86 12.85
N ASN A 300 5.10 15.40 14.08
CA ASN A 300 3.78 15.19 14.65
C ASN A 300 3.12 16.54 15.02
N GLN A 301 1.83 16.67 14.76
CA GLN A 301 1.06 17.88 15.03
C GLN A 301 0.09 17.69 16.19
N ILE A 302 -0.06 16.46 16.69
CA ILE A 302 -0.90 16.15 17.86
C ILE A 302 -0.13 16.48 19.13
N ASP A 303 -0.72 17.28 20.01
CA ASP A 303 -0.11 17.65 21.27
C ASP A 303 0.21 16.42 22.14
N GLY A 304 1.48 16.29 22.50
CA GLY A 304 1.97 15.20 23.33
C GLY A 304 2.47 13.98 22.58
N GLU A 305 2.31 13.93 21.25
CA GLU A 305 2.89 12.90 20.41
C GLU A 305 4.29 13.30 19.93
N ASP A 306 5.17 12.32 19.78
CA ASP A 306 6.57 12.54 19.48
C ASP A 306 6.85 12.59 17.97
N ASP A 307 7.84 13.39 17.58
CA ASP A 307 8.45 13.35 16.26
C ASP A 307 9.28 12.08 16.07
N GLU A 308 9.45 11.68 14.80
CA GLU A 308 10.20 10.47 14.47
C GLU A 308 11.21 10.69 13.34
N LEU A 309 12.42 10.17 13.51
CA LEU A 309 13.43 10.04 12.46
C LEU A 309 13.57 8.58 12.06
N GLN A 310 13.40 8.25 10.79
CA GLN A 310 13.69 6.92 10.27
C GLN A 310 14.75 6.99 9.17
N VAL A 311 15.77 6.13 9.28
CA VAL A 311 16.87 6.02 8.32
C VAL A 311 17.04 4.57 7.90
N GLY A 312 17.34 4.34 6.63
CA GLY A 312 17.56 2.98 6.14
C GLY A 312 18.42 2.88 4.90
N ILE A 313 18.94 1.69 4.70
CA ILE A 313 19.59 1.23 3.47
C ILE A 313 18.88 -0.04 3.00
N ARG A 314 18.53 -0.08 1.72
CA ARG A 314 17.76 -1.17 1.13
C ARG A 314 18.45 -1.68 -0.13
N TYR A 315 18.64 -3.00 -0.18
CA TYR A 315 19.07 -3.73 -1.34
C TYR A 315 17.92 -4.59 -1.89
N ASP A 316 17.57 -4.38 -3.14
CA ASP A 316 16.54 -5.15 -3.87
C ASP A 316 17.23 -6.13 -4.83
N PHE A 317 16.78 -7.40 -4.91
CA PHE A 317 17.33 -8.48 -5.75
C PHE A 317 16.25 -9.26 -6.51
#